data_7494576b786965b8c5767deaa85720d1
#
_entry.id   7494576b786965b8c5767deaa85720d1
#
_cell.length_a   1.000
_cell.length_b   1.000
_cell.length_c   1.000
_cell.angle_alpha   90.00
_cell.angle_beta   90.00
_cell.angle_gamma   90.00
#
_symmetry.space_group_name_H-M   'P 1'
#
loop_
_entity.id
_entity.type
_entity.pdbx_description
1 polymer ?
#
loop_
_entity_poly.entity_id
_entity_poly.type
_entity_poly.pdbx_seq_one_letter_code
_entity_poly.pdbx_strand_id
1 'polypeptide(L)'
;TTAGLIVLAKGVAGQKINYTKIVLGDGYLEEGQTPRTLTGVVSPKATVDITKLKINGDGTVAVGGIFTNGDETEGFYYRELGLYAEDPDPEVGEVLYCYGNCGDLAEWIPPSGGATIVTAIGTATNVTAYIPADAYATKEDYETYKAIALGAQATAEEALALARQAIAIAQAAEASANDLSNAVGQNTSKIATL
;
A
#
# COMPACT_ATOMS: atom_id res chain seq x y z
N THR A 1 17.39 14.88 9.97
CA THR A 1 17.31 15.97 10.94
C THR A 1 17.64 15.46 12.34
N THR A 2 17.88 16.35 13.28
CA THR A 2 18.07 15.95 14.70
C THR A 2 16.77 15.36 15.25
N ALA A 3 15.63 15.96 14.98
CA ALA A 3 14.33 15.44 15.39
C ALA A 3 14.05 14.03 14.78
N GLY A 4 14.36 13.85 13.51
CA GLY A 4 14.21 12.55 12.85
C GLY A 4 15.10 11.45 13.47
N LEU A 5 16.31 11.79 13.91
CA LEU A 5 17.18 10.84 14.62
C LEU A 5 16.62 10.44 15.99
N ILE A 6 15.96 11.37 16.68
CA ILE A 6 15.28 11.08 17.96
C ILE A 6 14.11 10.11 17.71
N VAL A 7 13.27 10.37 16.71
CA VAL A 7 12.17 9.49 16.33
C VAL A 7 12.70 8.10 15.92
N LEU A 8 13.78 8.05 15.13
CA LEU A 8 14.41 6.78 14.76
C LEU A 8 14.89 6.00 15.98
N ALA A 9 15.54 6.66 16.95
CA ALA A 9 15.99 6.02 18.18
C ALA A 9 14.81 5.43 18.99
N LYS A 10 13.69 6.16 19.08
CA LYS A 10 12.44 5.67 19.68
C LYS A 10 11.90 4.44 18.91
N GLY A 11 11.98 4.45 17.57
CA GLY A 11 11.60 3.31 16.72
C GLY A 11 12.46 2.07 16.99
N VAL A 12 13.78 2.24 17.10
CA VAL A 12 14.72 1.16 17.47
C VAL A 12 14.41 0.60 18.86
N ALA A 13 13.94 1.46 19.78
CA ALA A 13 13.47 1.04 21.11
C ALA A 13 12.09 0.36 21.11
N GLY A 14 11.50 0.10 19.93
CA GLY A 14 10.25 -0.64 19.77
C GLY A 14 9.00 0.22 19.65
N GLN A 15 9.11 1.55 19.65
CA GLN A 15 7.99 2.43 19.40
C GLN A 15 7.68 2.48 17.90
N LYS A 16 6.40 2.69 17.56
CA LYS A 16 5.95 2.75 16.18
C LYS A 16 6.23 4.13 15.59
N ILE A 17 6.88 4.18 14.43
CA ILE A 17 7.08 5.41 13.66
C ILE A 17 5.92 5.54 12.67
N ASN A 18 5.20 6.65 12.73
CA ASN A 18 4.10 6.98 11.83
C ASN A 18 4.52 8.11 10.89
N TYR A 19 4.73 7.79 9.62
CA TYR A 19 4.99 8.80 8.59
C TYR A 19 3.67 9.45 8.17
N THR A 20 3.67 10.78 8.04
CA THR A 20 2.45 11.56 7.85
C THR A 20 2.32 12.14 6.45
N LYS A 21 3.39 12.73 5.91
CA LYS A 21 3.39 13.39 4.60
C LYS A 21 4.80 13.54 4.04
N ILE A 22 4.84 13.84 2.75
CA ILE A 22 6.05 14.33 2.07
C ILE A 22 5.79 15.79 1.67
N VAL A 23 6.76 16.66 1.87
CA VAL A 23 6.70 18.05 1.42
C VAL A 23 7.78 18.30 0.39
N LEU A 24 7.39 18.85 -0.75
CA LEU A 24 8.28 19.29 -1.84
C LEU A 24 8.53 20.79 -1.69
N GLY A 25 9.73 21.23 -2.03
CA GLY A 25 10.10 22.63 -1.96
C GLY A 25 11.14 23.03 -3.01
N ASP A 26 11.40 24.33 -3.11
CA ASP A 26 12.35 24.92 -4.05
C ASP A 26 13.50 25.71 -3.36
N GLY A 27 13.61 25.61 -2.04
CA GLY A 27 14.60 26.35 -1.27
C GLY A 27 16.02 25.83 -1.41
N TYR A 28 16.96 26.71 -1.08
CA TYR A 28 18.36 26.39 -0.85
C TYR A 28 18.65 26.43 0.66
N LEU A 29 19.59 25.58 1.09
CA LEU A 29 20.12 25.73 2.42
C LEU A 29 20.89 27.06 2.52
N GLU A 30 20.65 27.82 3.57
CA GLU A 30 21.42 29.03 3.87
C GLU A 30 22.84 28.67 4.29
N GLU A 31 23.75 29.64 4.23
CA GLU A 31 25.12 29.45 4.68
C GLU A 31 25.16 29.04 6.16
N GLY A 32 25.80 27.92 6.44
CA GLY A 32 25.86 27.31 7.77
C GLY A 32 24.67 26.44 8.16
N GLN A 33 23.59 26.40 7.39
CA GLN A 33 22.52 25.45 7.59
C GLN A 33 22.91 24.04 7.13
N THR A 34 22.45 23.06 7.86
CA THR A 34 22.60 21.64 7.51
C THR A 34 21.25 20.92 7.65
N PRO A 35 21.05 19.80 6.98
CA PRO A 35 19.84 18.99 7.17
C PRO A 35 19.57 18.64 8.64
N ARG A 36 20.59 18.58 9.49
CA ARG A 36 20.43 18.30 10.93
C ARG A 36 19.70 19.37 11.69
N THR A 37 19.90 20.64 11.32
CA THR A 37 19.34 21.79 12.05
C THR A 37 17.98 22.20 11.59
N LEU A 38 17.49 21.61 10.48
CA LEU A 38 16.18 21.94 9.92
C LEU A 38 15.04 21.35 10.76
N THR A 39 14.02 22.16 10.94
CA THR A 39 12.73 21.77 11.54
C THR A 39 11.60 21.68 10.50
N GLY A 40 11.84 22.14 9.29
CA GLY A 40 10.93 22.10 8.14
C GLY A 40 11.66 22.23 6.81
N VAL A 41 10.96 22.04 5.72
CA VAL A 41 11.42 22.37 4.36
C VAL A 41 11.61 23.88 4.27
N VAL A 42 12.70 24.35 3.64
CA VAL A 42 13.08 25.78 3.64
C VAL A 42 12.06 26.63 2.87
N SER A 43 11.65 26.16 1.70
CA SER A 43 10.67 26.85 0.86
C SER A 43 9.63 25.85 0.35
N PRO A 44 8.64 25.50 1.18
CA PRO A 44 7.63 24.49 0.84
C PRO A 44 6.73 24.99 -0.31
N LYS A 45 6.48 24.13 -1.28
CA LYS A 45 5.63 24.38 -2.46
C LYS A 45 4.43 23.45 -2.49
N ALA A 46 4.63 22.17 -2.24
CA ALA A 46 3.56 21.18 -2.31
C ALA A 46 3.65 20.17 -1.19
N THR A 47 2.49 19.66 -0.78
CA THR A 47 2.37 18.51 0.14
C THR A 47 1.88 17.31 -0.64
N VAL A 48 2.50 16.17 -0.40
CA VAL A 48 2.19 14.90 -1.06
C VAL A 48 1.76 13.91 0.00
N ASP A 49 0.59 13.35 -0.18
CA ASP A 49 0.10 12.26 0.66
C ASP A 49 0.91 10.98 0.41
N ILE A 50 1.15 10.24 1.48
CA ILE A 50 1.85 8.97 1.37
C ILE A 50 0.88 7.93 0.80
N THR A 51 1.23 7.37 -0.36
CA THR A 51 0.44 6.33 -1.02
C THR A 51 1.17 4.99 -1.05
N LYS A 52 2.45 4.97 -0.64
CA LYS A 52 3.29 3.78 -0.66
C LYS A 52 4.18 3.72 0.58
N LEU A 53 4.12 2.58 1.25
CA LEU A 53 5.06 2.20 2.30
C LEU A 53 5.51 0.76 2.05
N LYS A 54 6.79 0.57 1.73
CA LYS A 54 7.34 -0.75 1.41
C LYS A 54 8.60 -1.01 2.22
N ILE A 55 8.60 -2.11 2.96
CA ILE A 55 9.80 -2.64 3.61
C ILE A 55 10.52 -3.52 2.60
N ASN A 56 11.76 -3.20 2.28
CA ASN A 56 12.58 -3.95 1.35
C ASN A 56 13.31 -5.09 2.08
N GLY A 57 13.72 -6.13 1.34
CA GLY A 57 14.43 -7.28 1.91
C GLY A 57 15.83 -6.98 2.43
N ASP A 58 16.39 -5.80 2.12
CA ASP A 58 17.70 -5.30 2.58
C ASP A 58 17.63 -4.48 3.90
N GLY A 59 16.44 -4.42 4.53
CA GLY A 59 16.22 -3.64 5.75
C GLY A 59 15.96 -2.16 5.51
N THR A 60 15.82 -1.73 4.26
CA THR A 60 15.39 -0.36 3.94
C THR A 60 13.87 -0.24 3.85
N VAL A 61 13.37 0.97 4.00
CA VAL A 61 11.97 1.32 3.82
C VAL A 61 11.86 2.38 2.74
N ALA A 62 11.00 2.12 1.76
CA ALA A 62 10.60 3.11 0.75
C ALA A 62 9.25 3.71 1.16
N VAL A 63 9.24 5.02 1.32
CA VAL A 63 8.03 5.82 1.58
C VAL A 63 7.80 6.69 0.36
N GLY A 64 6.62 6.65 -0.23
CA GLY A 64 6.36 7.38 -1.46
C GLY A 64 4.94 7.90 -1.57
N GLY A 65 4.76 8.80 -2.52
CA GLY A 65 3.48 9.36 -2.89
C GLY A 65 3.45 9.77 -4.36
N ILE A 66 2.29 10.15 -4.83
CA ILE A 66 2.10 10.69 -6.18
C ILE A 66 1.74 12.16 -6.01
N PHE A 67 2.59 13.04 -6.53
CA PHE A 67 2.30 14.44 -6.67
C PHE A 67 1.62 14.69 -8.01
N THR A 68 0.49 15.40 -7.98
CA THR A 68 -0.18 15.89 -9.19
C THR A 68 -0.21 17.40 -9.15
N ASN A 69 0.24 18.05 -10.22
CA ASN A 69 0.26 19.51 -10.33
C ASN A 69 -0.95 20.07 -11.10
N GLY A 70 -2.06 19.32 -11.14
CA GLY A 70 -3.28 19.72 -11.86
C GLY A 70 -3.89 21.03 -11.38
N ASP A 71 -3.78 21.30 -10.10
CA ASP A 71 -4.33 22.50 -9.46
C ASP A 71 -3.29 23.60 -9.20
N GLU A 72 -2.02 23.35 -9.55
CA GLU A 72 -0.94 24.33 -9.36
C GLU A 72 -1.02 25.43 -10.42
N THR A 73 -1.09 26.67 -9.97
CA THR A 73 -1.14 27.85 -10.82
C THR A 73 0.25 28.35 -11.24
N GLU A 74 1.27 28.00 -10.45
CA GLU A 74 2.67 28.36 -10.68
C GLU A 74 3.56 27.12 -10.64
N GLY A 75 4.51 27.01 -11.57
CA GLY A 75 5.50 25.96 -11.51
C GLY A 75 6.58 26.26 -10.45
N PHE A 76 7.33 25.23 -10.07
CA PHE A 76 8.48 25.40 -9.16
C PHE A 76 9.60 24.41 -9.48
N TYR A 77 10.79 24.69 -8.98
CA TYR A 77 11.90 23.74 -9.06
C TYR A 77 11.83 22.74 -7.92
N TYR A 78 11.66 21.45 -8.24
CA TYR A 78 11.72 20.39 -7.27
C TYR A 78 13.13 20.20 -6.76
N ARG A 79 13.48 20.93 -5.70
CA ARG A 79 14.81 20.96 -5.09
C ARG A 79 14.85 20.27 -3.75
N GLU A 80 13.79 20.39 -2.97
CA GLU A 80 13.71 19.90 -1.61
C GLU A 80 12.70 18.77 -1.48
N LEU A 81 13.04 17.77 -0.68
CA LEU A 81 12.14 16.73 -0.22
C LEU A 81 12.24 16.62 1.29
N GLY A 82 11.13 16.82 2.00
CA GLY A 82 11.00 16.56 3.42
C GLY A 82 10.01 15.46 3.69
N LEU A 83 10.43 14.38 4.39
CA LEU A 83 9.53 13.38 4.94
C LEU A 83 9.21 13.73 6.38
N TYR A 84 7.94 13.76 6.73
CA TYR A 84 7.46 14.05 8.07
C TYR A 84 6.97 12.79 8.76
N ALA A 85 7.10 12.79 10.08
CA ALA A 85 6.59 11.73 10.94
C ALA A 85 6.05 12.30 12.25
N GLU A 86 5.09 11.62 12.85
CA GLU A 86 4.70 11.87 14.24
C GLU A 86 5.79 11.39 15.19
N ASP A 87 6.17 12.24 16.14
CA ASP A 87 6.96 11.78 17.28
C ASP A 87 6.05 10.88 18.13
N PRO A 88 6.53 9.68 18.56
CA PRO A 88 5.77 8.84 19.50
C PRO A 88 5.38 9.51 20.81
N ASP A 89 6.04 10.61 21.16
CA ASP A 89 5.66 11.50 22.26
C ASP A 89 4.61 12.50 21.75
N PRO A 90 3.35 12.41 22.23
CA PRO A 90 2.27 13.25 21.74
C PRO A 90 2.43 14.75 22.05
N GLU A 91 3.32 15.11 23.00
CA GLU A 91 3.62 16.49 23.32
C GLU A 91 4.53 17.15 22.28
N VAL A 92 5.25 16.36 21.49
CA VAL A 92 6.17 16.88 20.45
C VAL A 92 5.42 17.09 19.12
N GLY A 93 4.52 16.18 18.75
CA GLY A 93 3.75 16.26 17.52
C GLY A 93 4.53 15.84 16.26
N GLU A 94 4.19 16.44 15.12
CA GLU A 94 4.81 16.14 13.82
C GLU A 94 6.17 16.81 13.67
N VAL A 95 7.16 16.07 13.17
CA VAL A 95 8.53 16.56 12.97
C VAL A 95 9.03 16.25 11.54
N LEU A 96 9.97 17.05 11.05
CA LEU A 96 10.73 16.76 9.85
C LEU A 96 11.68 15.58 10.15
N TYR A 97 11.29 14.39 9.68
CA TYR A 97 12.03 13.15 9.91
C TYR A 97 13.32 13.10 9.08
N CYS A 98 13.22 13.26 7.77
CA CYS A 98 14.40 13.36 6.92
C CYS A 98 14.23 14.47 5.88
N TYR A 99 15.36 14.91 5.33
CA TYR A 99 15.43 16.00 4.38
C TYR A 99 16.45 15.70 3.30
N GLY A 100 16.10 15.98 2.06
CA GLY A 100 16.98 15.95 0.90
C GLY A 100 16.91 17.25 0.13
N ASN A 101 18.05 17.64 -0.46
CA ASN A 101 18.15 18.79 -1.34
C ASN A 101 19.10 18.48 -2.49
N CYS A 102 18.66 18.66 -3.73
CA CYS A 102 19.44 18.38 -4.92
C CYS A 102 20.17 19.61 -5.48
N GLY A 103 20.06 20.77 -4.83
CA GLY A 103 20.75 22.00 -5.23
C GLY A 103 20.38 22.42 -6.66
N ASP A 104 21.41 22.65 -7.48
CA ASP A 104 21.24 23.10 -8.86
C ASP A 104 20.78 21.99 -9.84
N LEU A 105 20.67 20.74 -9.39
CA LEU A 105 20.15 19.63 -10.18
C LEU A 105 18.61 19.51 -10.11
N ALA A 106 17.94 20.53 -9.59
CA ALA A 106 16.50 20.56 -9.46
C ALA A 106 15.78 20.51 -10.82
N GLU A 107 14.76 19.68 -10.91
CA GLU A 107 13.87 19.64 -12.07
C GLU A 107 12.75 20.66 -11.97
N TRP A 108 12.39 21.28 -13.12
CA TRP A 108 11.26 22.18 -13.20
C TRP A 108 9.94 21.37 -13.25
N ILE A 109 9.06 21.62 -12.31
CA ILE A 109 7.68 21.15 -12.33
C ILE A 109 6.80 22.28 -12.90
N PRO A 110 6.22 22.08 -14.09
CA PRO A 110 5.38 23.13 -14.70
C PRO A 110 4.04 23.26 -13.97
N PRO A 111 3.39 24.44 -14.07
CA PRO A 111 2.00 24.57 -13.64
C PRO A 111 1.11 23.70 -14.52
N SER A 112 0.21 22.94 -13.94
CA SER A 112 -0.73 22.03 -14.60
C SER A 112 -0.11 21.01 -15.60
N GLY A 113 -0.47 19.75 -15.51
CA GLY A 113 -0.26 18.78 -16.58
C GLY A 113 0.61 17.57 -16.31
N GLY A 114 0.80 17.11 -15.10
CA GLY A 114 1.53 15.86 -14.88
C GLY A 114 1.39 15.25 -13.50
N ALA A 115 1.80 13.99 -13.38
CA ALA A 115 1.98 13.32 -12.10
C ALA A 115 3.45 12.95 -11.92
N THR A 116 4.01 13.24 -10.77
CA THR A 116 5.38 12.89 -10.40
C THR A 116 5.36 11.91 -9.25
N ILE A 117 6.05 10.78 -9.40
CA ILE A 117 6.21 9.80 -8.31
C ILE A 117 7.36 10.26 -7.42
N VAL A 118 7.08 10.48 -6.16
CA VAL A 118 8.05 10.90 -5.16
C VAL A 118 8.33 9.73 -4.22
N THR A 119 9.60 9.42 -3.98
CA THR A 119 9.99 8.34 -3.07
C THR A 119 11.17 8.76 -2.21
N ALA A 120 11.02 8.62 -0.90
CA ALA A 120 12.09 8.68 0.07
C ALA A 120 12.50 7.26 0.48
N ILE A 121 13.80 6.99 0.56
CA ILE A 121 14.34 5.68 0.97
C ILE A 121 15.20 5.89 2.22
N GLY A 122 14.98 5.06 3.22
CA GLY A 122 15.73 5.11 4.48
C GLY A 122 15.74 3.78 5.21
N THR A 123 16.47 3.70 6.32
CA THR A 123 16.44 2.56 7.24
C THR A 123 15.46 2.87 8.35
N ALA A 124 14.49 1.97 8.57
CA ALA A 124 13.59 2.05 9.72
C ALA A 124 13.00 0.68 10.03
N THR A 125 12.71 0.47 11.31
CA THR A 125 11.99 -0.70 11.81
C THR A 125 10.66 -0.24 12.41
N ASN A 126 9.62 -1.09 12.33
CA ASN A 126 8.31 -0.82 12.92
C ASN A 126 7.68 0.51 12.45
N VAL A 127 7.52 0.65 11.13
CA VAL A 127 6.99 1.86 10.49
C VAL A 127 5.54 1.68 10.03
N THR A 128 4.83 2.78 9.97
CA THR A 128 3.50 2.90 9.36
C THR A 128 3.39 4.24 8.64
N ALA A 129 2.34 4.40 7.85
CA ALA A 129 1.99 5.69 7.25
C ALA A 129 0.47 5.87 7.28
N TYR A 130 0.02 7.10 7.38
CA TYR A 130 -1.35 7.45 7.07
C TYR A 130 -1.49 7.49 5.55
N ILE A 131 -2.34 6.61 5.01
CA ILE A 131 -2.67 6.58 3.58
C ILE A 131 -4.14 6.97 3.48
N PRO A 132 -4.46 8.13 2.87
CA PRO A 132 -5.85 8.55 2.66
C PRO A 132 -6.64 7.53 1.85
N ALA A 133 -7.95 7.45 2.09
CA ALA A 133 -8.82 6.49 1.39
C ALA A 133 -8.98 6.77 -0.11
N ASP A 134 -8.72 8.00 -0.52
CA ASP A 134 -8.74 8.50 -1.90
C ASP A 134 -7.34 8.59 -2.53
N ALA A 135 -6.30 8.03 -1.87
CA ALA A 135 -4.95 8.01 -2.39
C ALA A 135 -4.85 7.26 -3.73
N TYR A 136 -4.07 7.80 -4.65
CA TYR A 136 -3.83 7.17 -5.94
C TYR A 136 -3.04 5.87 -5.77
N ALA A 137 -3.53 4.77 -6.37
CA ALA A 137 -2.78 3.52 -6.45
C ALA A 137 -1.64 3.63 -7.48
N THR A 138 -0.48 3.13 -7.15
CA THR A 138 0.61 3.00 -8.11
C THR A 138 0.34 1.86 -9.10
N LYS A 139 1.05 1.84 -10.25
CA LYS A 139 0.97 0.72 -11.19
C LYS A 139 1.35 -0.61 -10.51
N GLU A 140 2.32 -0.59 -9.60
CA GLU A 140 2.77 -1.77 -8.84
C GLU A 140 1.64 -2.28 -7.93
N ASP A 141 0.93 -1.38 -7.25
CA ASP A 141 -0.22 -1.74 -6.43
C ASP A 141 -1.35 -2.34 -7.27
N TYR A 142 -1.65 -1.71 -8.43
CA TYR A 142 -2.64 -2.23 -9.37
C TYR A 142 -2.31 -3.65 -9.85
N GLU A 143 -1.08 -3.91 -10.29
CA GLU A 143 -0.67 -5.25 -10.73
C GLU A 143 -0.70 -6.27 -9.58
N THR A 144 -0.36 -5.86 -8.36
CA THR A 144 -0.45 -6.69 -7.17
C THR A 144 -1.90 -7.07 -6.86
N TYR A 145 -2.81 -6.10 -6.81
CA TYR A 145 -4.23 -6.36 -6.57
C TYR A 145 -4.87 -7.19 -7.68
N LYS A 146 -4.49 -6.94 -8.94
CA LYS A 146 -4.93 -7.72 -10.09
C LYS A 146 -4.48 -9.18 -9.99
N ALA A 147 -3.24 -9.46 -9.58
CA ALA A 147 -2.76 -10.82 -9.38
C ALA A 147 -3.53 -11.55 -8.26
N ILE A 148 -3.82 -10.87 -7.15
CA ILE A 148 -4.64 -11.40 -6.05
C ILE A 148 -6.06 -11.72 -6.54
N ALA A 149 -6.69 -10.81 -7.30
CA ALA A 149 -8.03 -10.99 -7.82
C ALA A 149 -8.11 -12.18 -8.81
N LEU A 150 -7.13 -12.32 -9.70
CA LEU A 150 -7.04 -13.45 -10.62
C LEU A 150 -6.84 -14.79 -9.89
N GLY A 151 -6.01 -14.81 -8.84
CA GLY A 151 -5.83 -15.99 -7.98
C GLY A 151 -7.12 -16.39 -7.25
N ALA A 152 -7.84 -15.42 -6.70
CA ALA A 152 -9.12 -15.67 -6.06
C ALA A 152 -10.18 -16.20 -7.04
N GLN A 153 -10.21 -15.66 -8.27
CA GLN A 153 -11.09 -16.14 -9.33
C GLN A 153 -10.79 -17.60 -9.69
N ALA A 154 -9.53 -17.97 -9.90
CA ALA A 154 -9.12 -19.34 -10.20
C ALA A 154 -9.55 -20.32 -9.09
N THR A 155 -9.35 -19.96 -7.84
CA THR A 155 -9.78 -20.77 -6.69
C THR A 155 -11.30 -20.94 -6.65
N ALA A 156 -12.07 -19.90 -6.98
CA ALA A 156 -13.54 -19.97 -7.02
C ALA A 156 -14.02 -20.86 -8.18
N GLU A 157 -13.38 -20.83 -9.33
CA GLU A 157 -13.67 -21.68 -10.48
C GLU A 157 -13.41 -23.17 -10.16
N GLU A 158 -12.29 -23.47 -9.50
CA GLU A 158 -11.98 -24.84 -9.02
C GLU A 158 -13.02 -25.34 -8.01
N ALA A 159 -13.40 -24.50 -7.04
CA ALA A 159 -14.43 -24.87 -6.06
C ALA A 159 -15.79 -25.13 -6.73
N LEU A 160 -16.15 -24.33 -7.74
CA LEU A 160 -17.37 -24.51 -8.52
C LEU A 160 -17.33 -25.84 -9.33
N ALA A 161 -16.20 -26.18 -9.91
CA ALA A 161 -16.01 -27.44 -10.63
C ALA A 161 -16.19 -28.65 -9.71
N LEU A 162 -15.58 -28.61 -8.50
CA LEU A 162 -15.72 -29.65 -7.48
C LEU A 162 -17.18 -29.78 -7.01
N ALA A 163 -17.86 -28.66 -6.81
CA ALA A 163 -19.27 -28.66 -6.40
C ALA A 163 -20.16 -29.30 -7.49
N ARG A 164 -19.93 -29.03 -8.76
CA ARG A 164 -20.63 -29.66 -9.88
C ARG A 164 -20.40 -31.16 -9.94
N GLN A 165 -19.17 -31.62 -9.71
CA GLN A 165 -18.86 -33.04 -9.64
C GLN A 165 -19.58 -33.74 -8.46
N ALA A 166 -19.60 -33.12 -7.30
CA ALA A 166 -20.29 -33.65 -6.13
C ALA A 166 -21.82 -33.78 -6.39
N ILE A 167 -22.43 -32.78 -7.03
CA ILE A 167 -23.84 -32.81 -7.45
C ILE A 167 -24.09 -33.99 -8.41
N ALA A 168 -23.23 -34.17 -9.42
CA ALA A 168 -23.39 -35.28 -10.37
C ALA A 168 -23.28 -36.65 -9.71
N ILE A 169 -22.38 -36.84 -8.75
CA ILE A 169 -22.22 -38.04 -7.96
C ILE A 169 -23.49 -38.27 -7.14
N ALA A 170 -24.02 -37.26 -6.45
CA ALA A 170 -25.23 -37.37 -5.67
C ALA A 170 -26.43 -37.75 -6.52
N GLN A 171 -26.59 -37.15 -7.70
CA GLN A 171 -27.67 -37.51 -8.63
C GLN A 171 -27.55 -38.94 -9.15
N ALA A 172 -26.37 -39.45 -9.43
CA ALA A 172 -26.13 -40.81 -9.85
C ALA A 172 -26.44 -41.81 -8.70
N ALA A 173 -26.09 -41.46 -7.47
CA ALA A 173 -26.41 -42.25 -6.29
C ALA A 173 -27.92 -42.31 -6.03
N GLU A 174 -28.64 -41.21 -6.19
CA GLU A 174 -30.09 -41.13 -6.07
C GLU A 174 -30.80 -42.01 -7.15
N ALA A 175 -30.33 -41.91 -8.40
CA ALA A 175 -30.84 -42.79 -9.46
C ALA A 175 -30.66 -44.26 -9.15
N SER A 176 -29.49 -44.69 -8.67
CA SER A 176 -29.18 -46.05 -8.27
C SER A 176 -30.03 -46.52 -7.08
N ALA A 177 -30.29 -45.67 -6.12
CA ALA A 177 -31.15 -45.96 -4.98
C ALA A 177 -32.62 -46.18 -5.43
N ASN A 178 -33.11 -45.38 -6.36
CA ASN A 178 -34.45 -45.51 -6.93
C ASN A 178 -34.61 -46.83 -7.72
N ASP A 179 -33.60 -47.18 -8.53
CA ASP A 179 -33.60 -48.47 -9.26
C ASP A 179 -33.60 -49.65 -8.30
N LEU A 180 -32.84 -49.63 -7.21
CA LEU A 180 -32.84 -50.67 -6.20
C LEU A 180 -34.20 -50.75 -5.50
N SER A 181 -34.80 -49.62 -5.13
CA SER A 181 -36.09 -49.55 -4.52
C SER A 181 -37.18 -50.18 -5.42
N ASN A 182 -37.16 -49.88 -6.72
CA ASN A 182 -38.06 -50.48 -7.70
C ASN A 182 -37.87 -52.02 -7.79
N ALA A 183 -36.62 -52.48 -7.85
CA ALA A 183 -36.31 -53.91 -7.89
C ALA A 183 -36.77 -54.63 -6.63
N VAL A 184 -36.60 -54.04 -5.46
CA VAL A 184 -37.11 -54.61 -4.18
C VAL A 184 -38.62 -54.68 -4.21
N GLY A 185 -39.31 -53.60 -4.65
CA GLY A 185 -40.79 -53.61 -4.77
C GLY A 185 -41.32 -54.70 -5.69
N GLN A 186 -40.69 -54.92 -6.85
CA GLN A 186 -41.02 -55.97 -7.78
C GLN A 186 -40.82 -57.38 -7.20
N ASN A 187 -39.72 -57.60 -6.47
CA ASN A 187 -39.46 -58.88 -5.84
C ASN A 187 -40.45 -59.18 -4.71
N THR A 188 -40.79 -58.15 -3.92
CA THR A 188 -41.79 -58.27 -2.85
C THR A 188 -43.14 -58.66 -3.43
N SER A 189 -43.56 -58.05 -4.52
CA SER A 189 -44.80 -58.36 -5.21
C SER A 189 -44.82 -59.81 -5.75
N LYS A 190 -43.70 -60.29 -6.29
CA LYS A 190 -43.58 -61.69 -6.76
C LYS A 190 -43.68 -62.69 -5.63
N ILE A 191 -43.11 -62.42 -4.48
CA ILE A 191 -43.19 -63.29 -3.29
C ILE A 191 -44.59 -63.34 -2.73
N ALA A 192 -45.33 -62.25 -2.74
CA ALA A 192 -46.72 -62.20 -2.25
C ALA A 192 -47.74 -62.97 -3.15
N THR A 193 -47.32 -63.38 -4.34
CA THR A 193 -48.16 -64.15 -5.32
C THR A 193 -47.84 -65.64 -5.36
N LEU A 194 -46.89 -66.08 -4.58
CA LEU A 194 -46.59 -67.49 -4.31
C LEU A 194 -47.35 -68.01 -3.10
#